data_eb48e52eb96493e7d316151262f340b1
#
_entry.id   eb48e52eb96493e7d316151262f340b1
#
_cell.length_a   1.000
_cell.length_b   1.000
_cell.length_c   1.000
_cell.angle_alpha   90.00
_cell.angle_beta   90.00
_cell.angle_gamma   90.00
#
_symmetry.space_group_name_H-M   'P 1'
#
loop_
_entity.id
_entity.type
_entity.pdbx_description
1 polymer ?
#
loop_
_entity_poly.entity_id
_entity_poly.type
_entity_poly.pdbx_seq_one_letter_code
_entity_poly.pdbx_strand_id
1 'polypeptide(L)'
;MKTKPLFLSGCVALLSFAFVCLASAADTKSAIEKALRDLDAQWSAAAGAKDLDKTVSFYSDDAIVMPPNAPGATTMEAIRSIWKEVVASPGAALSWKATKVEVAKSGDLACVSGTYEQTTIDASGKPVTDRGKYVEVWEKQADGKWKCGADIWNSDLPATAPALSEKK
;
A
#
# COMPACT_ATOMS: atom_id res chain seq x y z
N MET A 1 27.21 -17.88 -69.27
CA MET A 1 25.99 -17.96 -68.53
C MET A 1 26.29 -17.61 -67.05
N LYS A 2 25.72 -16.49 -66.55
CA LYS A 2 25.97 -15.97 -65.16
C LYS A 2 24.84 -16.45 -64.29
N THR A 3 25.11 -17.22 -63.24
CA THR A 3 24.17 -17.56 -62.19
C THR A 3 24.47 -16.70 -60.94
N LYS A 4 23.50 -15.90 -60.53
CA LYS A 4 23.50 -15.09 -59.28
C LYS A 4 23.09 -15.99 -58.11
N PRO A 5 23.69 -15.84 -56.92
CA PRO A 5 23.11 -16.38 -55.70
C PRO A 5 22.10 -15.39 -55.11
N LEU A 6 20.96 -15.92 -54.70
CA LEU A 6 19.84 -15.18 -54.09
C LEU A 6 19.72 -15.51 -52.61
N PHE A 7 19.71 -14.49 -51.79
CA PHE A 7 19.06 -14.33 -50.51
C PHE A 7 19.19 -15.37 -49.37
N LEU A 8 19.93 -15.00 -48.35
CA LEU A 8 19.68 -15.42 -46.98
C LEU A 8 19.98 -14.22 -46.04
N SER A 9 19.03 -13.30 -45.93
CA SER A 9 19.11 -12.18 -44.97
C SER A 9 17.69 -11.77 -44.64
N GLY A 10 17.10 -12.36 -43.60
CA GLY A 10 15.72 -12.00 -43.22
C GLY A 10 15.20 -12.46 -41.86
N CYS A 11 15.93 -13.32 -41.11
CA CYS A 11 15.37 -13.89 -39.86
C CYS A 11 16.02 -13.45 -38.54
N VAL A 12 17.09 -12.66 -38.57
CA VAL A 12 17.80 -12.32 -37.33
C VAL A 12 17.24 -11.07 -36.65
N ALA A 13 16.57 -10.16 -37.34
CA ALA A 13 16.10 -8.89 -36.80
C ALA A 13 14.86 -9.00 -35.91
N LEU A 14 14.01 -10.01 -36.06
CA LEU A 14 12.75 -10.15 -35.27
C LEU A 14 12.95 -10.69 -33.86
N LEU A 15 13.99 -11.50 -33.64
CA LEU A 15 14.28 -12.05 -32.28
C LEU A 15 14.89 -11.01 -31.32
N SER A 16 15.65 -10.04 -31.82
CA SER A 16 16.28 -9.02 -31.01
C SER A 16 15.28 -8.00 -30.46
N PHE A 17 14.17 -7.74 -31.17
CA PHE A 17 13.18 -6.75 -30.75
C PHE A 17 12.29 -7.26 -29.58
N ALA A 18 11.98 -8.56 -29.54
CA ALA A 18 11.21 -9.17 -28.47
C ALA A 18 11.98 -9.21 -27.14
N PHE A 19 13.29 -9.37 -27.18
CA PHE A 19 14.13 -9.42 -25.97
C PHE A 19 14.30 -8.04 -25.31
N VAL A 20 14.40 -6.97 -26.09
CA VAL A 20 14.48 -5.59 -25.59
C VAL A 20 13.17 -5.16 -24.90
N CYS A 21 12.01 -5.57 -25.41
CA CYS A 21 10.72 -5.27 -24.78
C CYS A 21 10.52 -5.98 -23.43
N LEU A 22 11.03 -7.20 -23.27
CA LEU A 22 10.90 -7.95 -22.01
C LEU A 22 11.80 -7.37 -20.89
N ALA A 23 13.02 -6.99 -21.23
CA ALA A 23 13.93 -6.35 -20.28
C ALA A 23 13.35 -4.98 -19.81
N SER A 24 12.84 -4.16 -20.74
CA SER A 24 12.22 -2.86 -20.41
C SER A 24 10.97 -2.99 -19.52
N ALA A 25 10.15 -4.03 -19.70
CA ALA A 25 8.97 -4.26 -18.87
C ALA A 25 9.33 -4.71 -17.44
N ALA A 26 10.34 -5.55 -17.30
CA ALA A 26 10.85 -6.00 -16.00
C ALA A 26 11.50 -4.86 -15.22
N ASP A 27 12.31 -4.03 -15.88
CA ASP A 27 12.94 -2.85 -15.29
C ASP A 27 11.88 -1.83 -14.82
N THR A 28 10.83 -1.63 -15.63
CA THR A 28 9.71 -0.75 -15.26
C THR A 28 8.96 -1.28 -14.03
N LYS A 29 8.69 -2.58 -13.96
CA LYS A 29 8.02 -3.21 -12.82
C LYS A 29 8.84 -3.05 -11.54
N SER A 30 10.12 -3.34 -11.58
CA SER A 30 11.04 -3.19 -10.43
C SER A 30 11.14 -1.72 -9.96
N ALA A 31 11.15 -0.77 -10.88
CA ALA A 31 11.14 0.64 -10.55
C ALA A 31 9.83 1.07 -9.85
N ILE A 32 8.68 0.55 -10.30
CA ILE A 32 7.37 0.79 -9.67
C ILE A 32 7.34 0.18 -8.27
N GLU A 33 7.79 -1.08 -8.11
CA GLU A 33 7.85 -1.74 -6.80
C GLU A 33 8.69 -0.94 -5.80
N LYS A 34 9.85 -0.43 -6.24
CA LYS A 34 10.68 0.43 -5.40
C LYS A 34 9.97 1.74 -5.04
N ALA A 35 9.36 2.41 -6.00
CA ALA A 35 8.64 3.66 -5.77
C ALA A 35 7.49 3.49 -4.77
N LEU A 36 6.75 2.39 -4.85
CA LEU A 36 5.65 2.08 -3.92
C LEU A 36 6.17 1.78 -2.51
N ARG A 37 7.28 1.05 -2.37
CA ARG A 37 7.92 0.87 -1.05
C ARG A 37 8.39 2.18 -0.44
N ASP A 38 8.93 3.08 -1.26
CA ASP A 38 9.36 4.40 -0.82
C ASP A 38 8.16 5.27 -0.41
N LEU A 39 7.03 5.19 -1.13
CA LEU A 39 5.77 5.89 -0.79
C LEU A 39 5.16 5.36 0.51
N ASP A 40 5.09 4.04 0.67
CA ASP A 40 4.61 3.38 1.88
C ASP A 40 5.45 3.77 3.12
N ALA A 41 6.77 3.80 2.98
CA ALA A 41 7.66 4.25 4.04
C ALA A 41 7.49 5.74 4.38
N GLN A 42 7.26 6.61 3.38
CA GLN A 42 6.95 8.02 3.60
C GLN A 42 5.61 8.20 4.31
N TRP A 43 4.64 7.38 3.97
CA TRP A 43 3.32 7.39 4.62
C TRP A 43 3.43 6.97 6.09
N SER A 44 4.10 5.85 6.38
CA SER A 44 4.41 5.40 7.73
C SER A 44 5.11 6.49 8.56
N ALA A 45 6.10 7.17 7.96
CA ALA A 45 6.80 8.27 8.61
C ALA A 45 5.89 9.48 8.91
N ALA A 46 4.99 9.84 7.99
CA ALA A 46 4.03 10.93 8.18
C ALA A 46 3.06 10.63 9.32
N ALA A 47 2.50 9.41 9.35
CA ALA A 47 1.60 8.98 10.42
C ALA A 47 2.32 8.91 11.78
N GLY A 48 3.54 8.36 11.82
CA GLY A 48 4.38 8.35 13.02
C GLY A 48 4.74 9.74 13.54
N ALA A 49 4.91 10.71 12.64
CA ALA A 49 5.10 12.12 12.96
C ALA A 49 3.80 12.86 13.34
N LYS A 50 2.65 12.18 13.27
CA LYS A 50 1.32 12.74 13.51
C LYS A 50 0.92 13.86 12.54
N ASP A 51 1.51 13.86 11.35
CA ASP A 51 1.16 14.76 10.26
C ASP A 51 -0.12 14.26 9.57
N LEU A 52 -1.27 14.69 10.11
CA LEU A 52 -2.58 14.25 9.63
C LEU A 52 -2.81 14.63 8.16
N ASP A 53 -2.42 15.85 7.76
CA ASP A 53 -2.63 16.32 6.39
C ASP A 53 -1.82 15.50 5.39
N LYS A 54 -0.55 15.27 5.71
CA LYS A 54 0.32 14.41 4.91
C LYS A 54 -0.19 12.97 4.89
N THR A 55 -0.60 12.42 6.03
CA THR A 55 -1.10 11.04 6.14
C THR A 55 -2.32 10.82 5.23
N VAL A 56 -3.33 11.69 5.28
CA VAL A 56 -4.52 11.53 4.44
C VAL A 56 -4.26 11.85 2.96
N SER A 57 -3.19 12.56 2.64
CA SER A 57 -2.84 12.90 1.26
C SER A 57 -2.39 11.71 0.42
N PHE A 58 -2.13 10.56 1.02
CA PHE A 58 -1.78 9.34 0.28
C PHE A 58 -2.99 8.65 -0.33
N TYR A 59 -4.21 8.90 0.17
CA TYR A 59 -5.43 8.30 -0.39
C TYR A 59 -5.88 8.97 -1.69
N SER A 60 -6.57 8.21 -2.54
CA SER A 60 -7.37 8.75 -3.65
C SER A 60 -8.67 9.38 -3.12
N ASP A 61 -9.31 10.22 -3.93
CA ASP A 61 -10.54 10.91 -3.52
C ASP A 61 -11.72 9.96 -3.29
N ASP A 62 -11.70 8.78 -3.91
CA ASP A 62 -12.70 7.71 -3.85
C ASP A 62 -12.23 6.49 -3.02
N ALA A 63 -11.20 6.66 -2.21
CA ALA A 63 -10.64 5.58 -1.41
C ALA A 63 -11.64 4.99 -0.41
N ILE A 64 -11.45 3.69 -0.11
CA ILE A 64 -12.12 3.00 0.99
C ILE A 64 -11.10 2.61 2.05
N VAL A 65 -11.35 2.95 3.30
CA VAL A 65 -10.55 2.57 4.46
C VAL A 65 -11.38 1.67 5.38
N MET A 66 -10.83 0.53 5.72
CA MET A 66 -11.51 -0.53 6.47
C MET A 66 -10.75 -0.79 7.78
N PRO A 67 -10.98 0.02 8.83
CA PRO A 67 -10.34 -0.16 10.13
C PRO A 67 -10.88 -1.41 10.85
N PRO A 68 -10.11 -2.02 11.76
CA PRO A 68 -10.59 -3.13 12.56
C PRO A 68 -11.74 -2.68 13.49
N ASN A 69 -12.74 -3.56 13.63
CA ASN A 69 -13.86 -3.39 14.57
C ASN A 69 -14.71 -2.11 14.36
N ALA A 70 -14.66 -1.48 13.20
CA ALA A 70 -15.44 -0.30 12.86
C ALA A 70 -15.95 -0.37 11.41
N PRO A 71 -17.01 0.38 11.06
CA PRO A 71 -17.46 0.49 9.68
C PRO A 71 -16.38 1.06 8.76
N GLY A 72 -16.40 0.63 7.49
CA GLY A 72 -15.53 1.21 6.47
C GLY A 72 -15.87 2.68 6.19
N ALA A 73 -14.85 3.48 5.91
CA ALA A 73 -14.97 4.88 5.50
C ALA A 73 -14.75 5.01 4.00
N THR A 74 -15.67 5.72 3.32
CA THR A 74 -15.67 5.91 1.86
C THR A 74 -15.69 7.39 1.46
N THR A 75 -15.44 8.29 2.40
CA THR A 75 -15.29 9.72 2.14
C THR A 75 -14.02 10.23 2.79
N MET A 76 -13.37 11.22 2.19
CA MET A 76 -12.15 11.83 2.74
C MET A 76 -12.36 12.41 4.13
N GLU A 77 -13.56 12.91 4.44
CA GLU A 77 -13.90 13.40 5.77
C GLU A 77 -13.89 12.25 6.80
N ALA A 78 -14.53 11.12 6.49
CA ALA A 78 -14.55 9.95 7.36
C ALA A 78 -13.15 9.34 7.52
N ILE A 79 -12.38 9.24 6.45
CA ILE A 79 -10.98 8.77 6.46
C ILE A 79 -10.14 9.67 7.36
N ARG A 80 -10.27 10.98 7.21
CA ARG A 80 -9.58 11.96 8.04
C ARG A 80 -9.97 11.85 9.53
N SER A 81 -11.24 11.56 9.82
CA SER A 81 -11.70 11.35 11.19
C SER A 81 -11.03 10.13 11.84
N ILE A 82 -10.94 9.00 11.11
CA ILE A 82 -10.23 7.79 11.57
C ILE A 82 -8.77 8.12 11.89
N TRP A 83 -8.05 8.74 10.97
CA TRP A 83 -6.65 9.07 11.17
C TRP A 83 -6.43 10.09 12.31
N LYS A 84 -7.35 11.04 12.47
CA LYS A 84 -7.31 11.97 13.58
C LYS A 84 -7.39 11.25 14.93
N GLU A 85 -8.24 10.25 15.08
CA GLU A 85 -8.34 9.43 16.28
C GLU A 85 -7.07 8.61 16.52
N VAL A 86 -6.54 7.98 15.46
CA VAL A 86 -5.32 7.18 15.53
C VAL A 86 -4.13 8.02 16.02
N VAL A 87 -3.90 9.19 15.40
CA VAL A 87 -2.73 10.03 15.75
C VAL A 87 -2.89 10.83 17.03
N ALA A 88 -4.14 11.10 17.48
CA ALA A 88 -4.43 11.83 18.70
C ALA A 88 -4.41 10.94 19.96
N SER A 89 -4.40 9.63 19.82
CA SER A 89 -4.37 8.69 20.95
C SER A 89 -3.20 9.00 21.87
N PRO A 90 -3.41 9.02 23.21
CA PRO A 90 -2.33 9.27 24.16
C PRO A 90 -1.16 8.29 23.97
N GLY A 91 0.06 8.82 23.93
CA GLY A 91 1.26 8.01 23.72
C GLY A 91 1.32 7.29 22.37
N ALA A 92 0.47 7.66 21.41
CA ALA A 92 0.45 7.02 20.10
C ALA A 92 1.82 7.08 19.43
N ALA A 93 2.35 5.89 19.15
CA ALA A 93 3.47 5.65 18.25
C ALA A 93 3.01 4.62 17.24
N LEU A 94 3.08 4.95 15.96
CA LEU A 94 2.63 4.10 14.87
C LEU A 94 3.73 4.01 13.82
N SER A 95 3.98 2.79 13.37
CA SER A 95 4.85 2.54 12.22
C SER A 95 4.40 1.28 11.50
N TRP A 96 4.68 1.21 10.21
CA TRP A 96 4.48 0.01 9.41
C TRP A 96 5.57 -0.14 8.36
N LYS A 97 5.62 -1.32 7.77
CA LYS A 97 6.62 -1.68 6.77
C LYS A 97 6.05 -2.64 5.74
N ALA A 98 6.13 -2.27 4.47
CA ALA A 98 5.81 -3.17 3.36
C ALA A 98 6.75 -4.38 3.34
N THR A 99 6.17 -5.58 3.41
CA THR A 99 6.87 -6.85 3.25
C THR A 99 6.79 -7.35 1.81
N LYS A 100 5.67 -7.07 1.13
CA LYS A 100 5.42 -7.49 -0.25
C LYS A 100 4.81 -6.36 -1.06
N VAL A 101 5.24 -6.21 -2.30
CA VAL A 101 4.63 -5.33 -3.31
C VAL A 101 4.43 -6.16 -4.57
N GLU A 102 3.23 -6.15 -5.12
CA GLU A 102 2.88 -6.81 -6.36
C GLU A 102 2.26 -5.81 -7.32
N VAL A 103 2.93 -5.58 -8.44
CA VAL A 103 2.47 -4.66 -9.49
C VAL A 103 1.77 -5.46 -10.58
N ALA A 104 0.58 -5.04 -10.97
CA ALA A 104 -0.17 -5.60 -12.09
C ALA A 104 0.62 -5.48 -13.40
N LYS A 105 0.33 -6.34 -14.36
CA LYS A 105 1.01 -6.30 -15.68
C LYS A 105 0.77 -5.00 -16.44
N SER A 106 -0.36 -4.36 -16.22
CA SER A 106 -0.71 -3.04 -16.79
C SER A 106 0.17 -1.89 -16.26
N GLY A 107 0.77 -2.05 -15.07
CA GLY A 107 1.64 -1.04 -14.46
C GLY A 107 0.92 0.15 -13.84
N ASP A 108 -0.39 0.06 -13.64
CA ASP A 108 -1.27 1.11 -13.11
C ASP A 108 -1.98 0.73 -11.80
N LEU A 109 -1.87 -0.54 -11.40
CA LEU A 109 -2.43 -1.09 -10.18
C LEU A 109 -1.36 -1.89 -9.43
N ALA A 110 -1.35 -1.79 -8.11
CA ALA A 110 -0.48 -2.59 -7.26
C ALA A 110 -1.14 -2.93 -5.94
N CYS A 111 -0.73 -4.06 -5.37
CA CYS A 111 -1.06 -4.47 -4.02
C CYS A 111 0.20 -4.37 -3.15
N VAL A 112 0.10 -3.66 -2.04
CA VAL A 112 1.13 -3.60 -0.99
C VAL A 112 0.60 -4.30 0.24
N SER A 113 1.40 -5.16 0.84
CA SER A 113 1.07 -5.78 2.12
C SER A 113 2.25 -5.76 3.06
N GLY A 114 1.96 -5.69 4.35
CA GLY A 114 3.00 -5.56 5.34
C GLY A 114 2.51 -5.78 6.76
N THR A 115 3.33 -5.35 7.69
CA THR A 115 3.07 -5.42 9.12
C THR A 115 3.12 -4.04 9.74
N TYR A 116 2.33 -3.84 10.80
CA TYR A 116 2.34 -2.61 11.58
C TYR A 116 2.59 -2.90 13.07
N GLU A 117 3.03 -1.86 13.75
CA GLU A 117 3.09 -1.79 15.21
C GLU A 117 2.51 -0.45 15.66
N GLN A 118 1.57 -0.50 16.60
CA GLN A 118 0.96 0.67 17.19
C GLN A 118 1.03 0.58 18.72
N THR A 119 1.61 1.57 19.38
CA THR A 119 1.60 1.68 20.82
C THR A 119 0.66 2.83 21.23
N THR A 120 -0.17 2.59 22.22
CA THR A 120 -1.06 3.57 22.86
C THR A 120 -0.94 3.45 24.37
N ILE A 121 -1.50 4.40 25.11
CA ILE A 121 -1.59 4.33 26.58
C ILE A 121 -3.02 3.91 26.94
N ASP A 122 -3.15 2.86 27.72
CA ASP A 122 -4.44 2.39 28.23
C ASP A 122 -5.01 3.30 29.36
N ALA A 123 -6.23 2.99 29.79
CA ALA A 123 -6.90 3.74 30.86
C ALA A 123 -6.17 3.69 32.22
N SER A 124 -5.25 2.74 32.42
CA SER A 124 -4.40 2.63 33.60
C SER A 124 -3.08 3.41 33.50
N GLY A 125 -2.83 4.07 32.37
CA GLY A 125 -1.61 4.81 32.10
C GLY A 125 -0.45 3.94 31.62
N LYS A 126 -0.70 2.68 31.23
CA LYS A 126 0.34 1.75 30.75
C LYS A 126 0.40 1.71 29.24
N PRO A 127 1.60 1.58 28.66
CA PRO A 127 1.72 1.36 27.22
C PRO A 127 1.18 -0.01 26.83
N VAL A 128 0.34 -0.02 25.78
CA VAL A 128 -0.16 -1.23 25.12
C VAL A 128 0.26 -1.19 23.66
N THR A 129 0.90 -2.23 23.21
CA THR A 129 1.36 -2.34 21.82
C THR A 129 0.53 -3.37 21.09
N ASP A 130 -0.14 -2.93 20.02
CA ASP A 130 -0.79 -3.77 19.02
C ASP A 130 0.15 -4.01 17.84
N ARG A 131 0.09 -5.22 17.30
CA ARG A 131 0.80 -5.64 16.10
C ARG A 131 -0.16 -6.35 15.17
N GLY A 132 0.06 -6.15 13.88
CA GLY A 132 -0.79 -6.77 12.89
C GLY A 132 -0.26 -6.65 11.48
N LYS A 133 -1.16 -6.86 10.55
CA LYS A 133 -0.89 -6.83 9.12
C LYS A 133 -1.87 -5.94 8.42
N TYR A 134 -1.47 -5.49 7.23
CA TYR A 134 -2.29 -4.65 6.37
C TYR A 134 -2.18 -5.06 4.90
N VAL A 135 -3.16 -4.66 4.14
CA VAL A 135 -3.17 -4.72 2.67
C VAL A 135 -3.68 -3.40 2.14
N GLU A 136 -2.96 -2.85 1.19
CA GLU A 136 -3.30 -1.64 0.45
C GLU A 136 -3.37 -1.94 -1.03
N VAL A 137 -4.34 -1.32 -1.70
CA VAL A 137 -4.42 -1.28 -3.17
C VAL A 137 -4.03 0.12 -3.62
N TRP A 138 -2.99 0.19 -4.42
CA TRP A 138 -2.47 1.43 -4.97
C TRP A 138 -2.83 1.55 -6.44
N GLU A 139 -3.27 2.73 -6.84
CA GLU A 139 -3.72 3.06 -8.19
C GLU A 139 -2.93 4.24 -8.73
N LYS A 140 -2.49 4.11 -9.99
CA LYS A 140 -1.81 5.18 -10.68
C LYS A 140 -2.84 6.14 -11.25
N GLN A 141 -2.82 7.36 -10.78
CA GLN A 141 -3.75 8.42 -11.19
C GLN A 141 -3.41 8.96 -12.58
N ALA A 142 -4.33 9.72 -13.18
CA ALA A 142 -4.15 10.31 -14.50
C ALA A 142 -2.95 11.29 -14.59
N ASP A 143 -2.56 11.90 -13.45
CA ASP A 143 -1.37 12.74 -13.34
C ASP A 143 -0.07 11.95 -13.14
N GLY A 144 -0.14 10.62 -13.17
CA GLY A 144 0.97 9.70 -13.01
C GLY A 144 1.37 9.41 -11.56
N LYS A 145 0.75 10.04 -10.57
CA LYS A 145 1.00 9.77 -9.16
C LYS A 145 0.29 8.50 -8.70
N TRP A 146 0.88 7.84 -7.71
CA TRP A 146 0.26 6.71 -7.03
C TRP A 146 -0.53 7.18 -5.81
N LYS A 147 -1.74 6.64 -5.65
CA LYS A 147 -2.63 6.87 -4.52
C LYS A 147 -3.18 5.55 -4.01
N CYS A 148 -3.45 5.48 -2.72
CA CYS A 148 -4.10 4.33 -2.09
C CYS A 148 -5.62 4.44 -2.32
N GLY A 149 -6.21 3.48 -3.05
CA GLY A 149 -7.64 3.37 -3.29
C GLY A 149 -8.36 2.48 -2.28
N ALA A 150 -7.65 1.52 -1.67
CA ALA A 150 -8.21 0.70 -0.60
C ALA A 150 -7.15 0.37 0.44
N ASP A 151 -7.54 0.44 1.71
CA ASP A 151 -6.66 0.16 2.85
C ASP A 151 -7.43 -0.62 3.91
N ILE A 152 -6.87 -1.76 4.33
CA ILE A 152 -7.40 -2.61 5.38
C ILE A 152 -6.29 -3.10 6.29
N TRP A 153 -6.51 -3.05 7.59
CA TRP A 153 -5.60 -3.67 8.55
C TRP A 153 -6.35 -4.43 9.63
N ASN A 154 -5.67 -5.34 10.27
CA ASN A 154 -6.20 -6.08 11.41
C ASN A 154 -5.09 -6.53 12.36
N SER A 155 -5.44 -6.58 13.65
CA SER A 155 -4.55 -7.03 14.72
C SER A 155 -4.25 -8.53 14.64
N ASP A 156 -3.07 -8.91 15.10
CA ASP A 156 -2.69 -10.30 15.37
C ASP A 156 -2.99 -10.71 16.83
N LEU A 157 -3.39 -9.75 17.66
CA LEU A 157 -3.81 -10.05 19.02
C LEU A 157 -5.20 -10.70 19.03
N PRO A 158 -5.47 -11.61 19.96
CA PRO A 158 -6.80 -12.19 20.14
C PRO A 158 -7.84 -11.09 20.35
N ALA A 159 -9.00 -11.22 19.70
CA ALA A 159 -10.13 -10.35 19.98
C ALA A 159 -10.51 -10.47 21.46
N THR A 160 -10.56 -9.33 22.16
CA THR A 160 -11.11 -9.29 23.52
C THR A 160 -12.60 -9.67 23.44
N ALA A 161 -12.97 -10.78 24.07
CA ALA A 161 -14.38 -11.15 24.14
C ALA A 161 -15.18 -9.99 24.73
N PRO A 162 -16.34 -9.64 24.15
CA PRO A 162 -17.23 -8.67 24.79
C PRO A 162 -17.54 -9.13 26.20
N ALA A 163 -17.41 -8.25 27.18
CA ALA A 163 -17.86 -8.53 28.54
C ALA A 163 -19.31 -8.99 28.47
N LEU A 164 -19.59 -10.24 28.83
CA LEU A 164 -20.96 -10.74 28.93
C LEU A 164 -21.70 -9.80 29.89
N SER A 165 -22.62 -8.98 29.37
CA SER A 165 -23.50 -8.24 30.23
C SER A 165 -24.34 -9.26 31.01
N GLU A 166 -24.04 -9.45 32.30
CA GLU A 166 -24.91 -10.18 33.18
C GLU A 166 -26.29 -9.50 33.15
N LYS A 167 -27.24 -10.15 32.50
CA LYS A 167 -28.66 -9.77 32.61
C LYS A 167 -29.06 -10.04 34.05
N LYS A 168 -29.24 -8.99 34.83
CA LYS A 168 -29.98 -9.03 36.09
C LYS A 168 -31.45 -9.21 35.82
#